data_27d09b4e4bac7a0b8a24e699eb98cf41
#
_entry.id   27d09b4e4bac7a0b8a24e699eb98cf41
#
_cell.length_a   1.000
_cell.length_b   1.000
_cell.length_c   1.000
_cell.angle_alpha   90.00
_cell.angle_beta   90.00
_cell.angle_gamma   90.00
#
_symmetry.space_group_name_H-M   'P 1'
#
loop_
_entity.id
_entity.type
_entity.pdbx_description
1 polymer ?
#
loop_
_entity_poly.entity_id
_entity_poly.type
_entity_poly.pdbx_seq_one_letter_code
_entity_poly.pdbx_strand_id
1 'polypeptide(L)'
;MNKLHALVLGATGATGRELVMQLLTHPAFGEVSIFVRKKPDLEHRKLKVHEIDFSKLNSYKNLVVGDVLFSALGTTLKDAGSKSKQYEVDFTYQYEFAKMALDNGVNHYALVSSYGADQTSLFFYLKMKGALEEAIKKLTFQSICIYKPPSLIRQPDLLRPAEKRAIWLMKKLSRISFLQSQEPLSVATLAEKMIAEAVKHTRGIKVLLPKSIAAR
;
A
#
# COMPACT_ATOMS: atom_id res chain seq x y z
N MET A 1 -4.53 10.91 24.55
CA MET A 1 -5.11 10.31 23.34
C MET A 1 -4.69 8.85 23.28
N ASN A 2 -5.63 7.94 23.01
CA ASN A 2 -5.27 6.54 22.77
C ASN A 2 -4.42 6.45 21.51
N LYS A 3 -3.37 5.64 21.56
CA LYS A 3 -2.50 5.40 20.39
C LYS A 3 -3.19 4.48 19.41
N LEU A 4 -3.00 4.74 18.12
CA LEU A 4 -3.58 3.96 17.04
C LEU A 4 -2.91 2.58 16.89
N HIS A 5 -3.69 1.60 16.46
CA HIS A 5 -3.23 0.29 16.03
C HIS A 5 -3.29 0.23 14.49
N ALA A 6 -2.11 0.10 13.86
CA ALA A 6 -1.98 -0.02 12.41
C ALA A 6 -1.95 -1.49 11.98
N LEU A 7 -2.72 -1.81 10.95
CA LEU A 7 -2.65 -3.09 10.23
C LEU A 7 -1.92 -2.85 8.90
N VAL A 8 -0.92 -3.66 8.56
CA VAL A 8 -0.16 -3.50 7.32
C VAL A 8 -0.19 -4.79 6.50
N LEU A 9 -0.78 -4.68 5.32
CA LEU A 9 -0.79 -5.71 4.30
C LEU A 9 0.30 -5.40 3.26
N GLY A 10 1.17 -6.38 2.95
CA GLY A 10 2.32 -6.16 2.06
C GLY A 10 3.57 -5.61 2.76
N ALA A 11 3.72 -5.85 4.06
CA ALA A 11 4.78 -5.32 4.92
C ALA A 11 6.22 -5.65 4.47
N THR A 12 6.44 -6.68 3.67
CA THR A 12 7.75 -7.09 3.16
C THR A 12 8.10 -6.49 1.78
N GLY A 13 7.14 -5.83 1.13
CA GLY A 13 7.37 -5.09 -0.12
C GLY A 13 8.03 -3.73 0.13
N ALA A 14 8.51 -3.07 -0.93
CA ALA A 14 9.26 -1.81 -0.82
C ALA A 14 8.50 -0.72 -0.02
N THR A 15 7.25 -0.45 -0.38
CA THR A 15 6.42 0.55 0.33
C THR A 15 6.05 0.06 1.72
N GLY A 16 5.61 -1.21 1.86
CA GLY A 16 5.17 -1.73 3.14
C GLY A 16 6.28 -1.82 4.18
N ARG A 17 7.50 -2.19 3.77
CA ARG A 17 8.68 -2.20 4.66
C ARG A 17 8.99 -0.81 5.19
N GLU A 18 9.01 0.19 4.31
CA GLU A 18 9.24 1.58 4.71
C GLU A 18 8.13 2.08 5.64
N LEU A 19 6.88 1.79 5.30
CA LEU A 19 5.73 2.15 6.12
C LEU A 19 5.82 1.54 7.53
N VAL A 20 6.15 0.26 7.65
CA VAL A 20 6.33 -0.41 8.96
C VAL A 20 7.41 0.28 9.77
N MET A 21 8.58 0.55 9.19
CA MET A 21 9.69 1.22 9.90
C MET A 21 9.27 2.58 10.45
N GLN A 22 8.56 3.38 9.66
CA GLN A 22 8.08 4.70 10.09
C GLN A 22 6.97 4.58 11.15
N LEU A 23 6.02 3.65 11.02
CA LEU A 23 4.96 3.42 12.00
C LEU A 23 5.51 3.01 13.37
N LEU A 24 6.53 2.15 13.41
CA LEU A 24 7.16 1.68 14.66
C LEU A 24 7.77 2.82 15.47
N THR A 25 8.27 3.86 14.81
CA THR A 25 8.86 5.04 15.45
C THR A 25 7.86 6.18 15.67
N HIS A 26 6.72 6.18 14.96
CA HIS A 26 5.76 7.28 15.02
C HIS A 26 5.00 7.31 16.35
N PRO A 27 4.88 8.51 17.02
CA PRO A 27 4.29 8.62 18.36
C PRO A 27 2.81 8.31 18.42
N ALA A 28 2.06 8.56 17.33
CA ALA A 28 0.61 8.32 17.28
C ALA A 28 0.23 6.83 17.26
N PHE A 29 1.17 5.94 16.91
CA PHE A 29 0.89 4.50 16.84
C PHE A 29 1.47 3.77 18.05
N GLY A 30 0.64 2.95 18.69
CA GLY A 30 1.03 2.12 19.83
C GLY A 30 1.32 0.67 19.44
N GLU A 31 0.70 0.21 18.38
CA GLU A 31 0.80 -1.15 17.88
C GLU A 31 0.81 -1.17 16.34
N VAL A 32 1.57 -2.10 15.76
CA VAL A 32 1.68 -2.34 14.33
C VAL A 32 1.59 -3.84 14.07
N SER A 33 0.47 -4.29 13.51
CA SER A 33 0.28 -5.68 13.09
C SER A 33 0.60 -5.84 11.62
N ILE A 34 1.49 -6.76 11.28
CA ILE A 34 1.82 -7.10 9.90
C ILE A 34 1.34 -8.51 9.56
N PHE A 35 0.83 -8.69 8.33
CA PHE A 35 0.34 -9.96 7.83
C PHE A 35 1.23 -10.41 6.68
N VAL A 36 1.94 -11.52 6.89
CA VAL A 36 3.04 -11.96 6.02
C VAL A 36 2.97 -13.47 5.74
N ARG A 37 3.55 -13.91 4.61
CA ARG A 37 3.68 -15.34 4.28
C ARG A 37 4.83 -16.02 5.01
N LYS A 38 5.82 -15.23 5.42
CA LYS A 38 7.02 -15.68 6.17
C LYS A 38 7.45 -14.55 7.09
N LYS A 39 7.68 -14.89 8.35
CA LYS A 39 8.14 -13.94 9.37
C LYS A 39 9.44 -13.25 8.91
N PRO A 40 9.49 -11.90 8.86
CA PRO A 40 10.72 -11.17 8.60
C PRO A 40 11.62 -11.18 9.86
N ASP A 41 12.90 -10.96 9.62
CA ASP A 41 13.88 -10.72 10.70
C ASP A 41 13.77 -9.26 11.17
N LEU A 42 12.72 -8.99 11.94
CA LEU A 42 12.42 -7.68 12.50
C LEU A 42 11.74 -7.85 13.85
N GLU A 43 12.33 -7.26 14.88
CA GLU A 43 11.77 -7.25 16.23
C GLU A 43 11.62 -5.81 16.73
N HIS A 44 10.47 -5.51 17.30
CA HIS A 44 10.19 -4.24 17.95
C HIS A 44 9.02 -4.37 18.92
N ARG A 45 9.04 -3.64 20.04
CA ARG A 45 8.02 -3.73 21.11
C ARG A 45 6.58 -3.42 20.64
N LYS A 46 6.40 -2.62 19.59
CA LYS A 46 5.09 -2.30 19.00
C LYS A 46 4.67 -3.27 17.89
N LEU A 47 5.59 -4.16 17.44
CA LEU A 47 5.34 -5.00 16.27
C LEU A 47 4.68 -6.31 16.68
N LYS A 48 3.57 -6.64 16.03
CA LYS A 48 2.96 -7.96 16.01
C LYS A 48 3.07 -8.57 14.62
N VAL A 49 3.64 -9.74 14.53
CA VAL A 49 3.81 -10.45 13.26
C VAL A 49 2.82 -11.60 13.20
N HIS A 50 1.95 -11.58 12.20
CA HIS A 50 1.02 -12.66 11.89
C HIS A 50 1.50 -13.36 10.63
N GLU A 51 2.02 -14.56 10.76
CA GLU A 51 2.32 -15.43 9.63
C GLU A 51 1.04 -16.14 9.20
N ILE A 52 0.59 -15.88 7.97
CA ILE A 52 -0.70 -16.33 7.47
C ILE A 52 -0.59 -16.98 6.09
N ASP A 53 -1.51 -17.90 5.83
CA ASP A 53 -1.77 -18.45 4.51
C ASP A 53 -2.87 -17.62 3.83
N PHE A 54 -2.50 -16.84 2.81
CA PHE A 54 -3.44 -15.97 2.08
C PHE A 54 -4.53 -16.74 1.35
N SER A 55 -4.34 -18.03 1.07
CA SER A 55 -5.39 -18.87 0.49
C SER A 55 -6.50 -19.22 1.50
N LYS A 56 -6.26 -18.97 2.80
CA LYS A 56 -7.17 -19.28 3.92
C LYS A 56 -7.49 -18.05 4.76
N LEU A 57 -7.64 -16.88 4.14
CA LEU A 57 -7.80 -15.60 4.84
C LEU A 57 -8.87 -15.61 5.93
N ASN A 58 -10.02 -16.24 5.69
CA ASN A 58 -11.11 -16.31 6.66
C ASN A 58 -10.72 -16.95 8.00
N SER A 59 -9.73 -17.85 8.02
CA SER A 59 -9.22 -18.47 9.24
C SER A 59 -8.51 -17.47 10.17
N TYR A 60 -8.13 -16.32 9.63
CA TYR A 60 -7.39 -15.28 10.35
C TYR A 60 -8.22 -14.02 10.63
N LYS A 61 -9.55 -14.06 10.37
CA LYS A 61 -10.45 -12.90 10.55
C LYS A 61 -10.28 -12.26 11.92
N ASN A 62 -10.18 -13.05 12.99
CA ASN A 62 -10.07 -12.56 14.37
C ASN A 62 -8.76 -11.80 14.66
N LEU A 63 -7.74 -11.91 13.79
CA LEU A 63 -6.48 -11.19 13.92
C LEU A 63 -6.52 -9.81 13.25
N VAL A 64 -7.52 -9.56 12.38
CA VAL A 64 -7.64 -8.33 11.60
C VAL A 64 -8.39 -7.27 12.41
N VAL A 65 -7.81 -6.84 13.53
CA VAL A 65 -8.39 -5.87 14.47
C VAL A 65 -7.43 -4.69 14.63
N GLY A 66 -7.94 -3.46 14.48
CA GLY A 66 -7.15 -2.23 14.61
C GLY A 66 -7.94 -0.99 14.21
N ASP A 67 -7.25 0.14 14.08
CA ASP A 67 -7.87 1.43 13.75
C ASP A 67 -7.73 1.78 12.27
N VAL A 68 -6.60 1.44 11.65
CA VAL A 68 -6.29 1.75 10.25
C VAL A 68 -5.63 0.58 9.53
N LEU A 69 -6.14 0.22 8.34
CA LEU A 69 -5.54 -0.76 7.45
C LEU A 69 -4.78 -0.06 6.32
N PHE A 70 -3.48 -0.28 6.27
CA PHE A 70 -2.61 0.10 5.17
C PHE A 70 -2.42 -1.08 4.22
N SER A 71 -2.88 -0.96 2.99
CA SER A 71 -2.75 -1.98 1.94
C SER A 71 -1.69 -1.56 0.92
N ALA A 72 -0.51 -2.13 1.05
CA ALA A 72 0.62 -1.97 0.14
C ALA A 72 1.03 -3.30 -0.51
N LEU A 73 0.11 -4.28 -0.53
CA LEU A 73 0.33 -5.57 -1.17
C LEU A 73 0.33 -5.40 -2.69
N GLY A 74 1.20 -6.13 -3.35
CA GLY A 74 1.25 -6.19 -4.81
C GLY A 74 2.36 -7.11 -5.28
N THR A 75 2.19 -7.60 -6.50
CA THR A 75 3.19 -8.43 -7.16
C THR A 75 3.39 -8.00 -8.60
N THR A 76 4.36 -8.58 -9.29
CA THR A 76 4.51 -8.37 -10.74
C THR A 76 4.06 -9.62 -11.49
N LEU A 77 3.71 -9.47 -12.77
CA LEU A 77 3.37 -10.62 -13.61
C LEU A 77 4.50 -11.67 -13.63
N LYS A 78 5.75 -11.20 -13.60
CA LYS A 78 6.94 -12.07 -13.52
C LYS A 78 6.98 -12.89 -12.23
N ASP A 79 6.74 -12.25 -11.10
CA ASP A 79 6.82 -12.90 -9.78
C ASP A 79 5.59 -13.76 -9.50
N ALA A 80 4.42 -13.38 -10.02
CA ALA A 80 3.18 -14.14 -9.92
C ALA A 80 3.15 -15.35 -10.87
N GLY A 81 3.85 -15.29 -12.00
CA GLY A 81 3.91 -16.32 -13.03
C GLY A 81 2.71 -16.33 -13.99
N SER A 82 1.55 -15.77 -13.61
CA SER A 82 0.38 -15.65 -14.47
C SER A 82 -0.48 -14.44 -14.11
N LYS A 83 -1.33 -13.98 -15.08
CA LYS A 83 -2.30 -12.90 -14.84
C LYS A 83 -3.32 -13.29 -13.75
N SER A 84 -3.76 -14.54 -13.71
CA SER A 84 -4.69 -15.02 -12.69
C SER A 84 -4.09 -14.93 -11.30
N LYS A 85 -2.88 -15.42 -11.09
CA LYS A 85 -2.18 -15.32 -9.80
C LYS A 85 -1.84 -13.88 -9.42
N GLN A 86 -1.53 -13.03 -10.40
CA GLN A 86 -1.35 -11.61 -10.14
C GLN A 86 -2.66 -10.96 -9.68
N TYR A 87 -3.79 -11.29 -10.33
CA TYR A 87 -5.11 -10.80 -9.93
C TYR A 87 -5.49 -11.26 -8.52
N GLU A 88 -5.19 -12.50 -8.18
CA GLU A 88 -5.42 -13.05 -6.84
C GLU A 88 -4.70 -12.22 -5.76
N VAL A 89 -3.42 -11.91 -5.96
CA VAL A 89 -2.62 -11.12 -5.00
C VAL A 89 -3.01 -9.64 -5.01
N ASP A 90 -3.12 -9.02 -6.19
CA ASP A 90 -3.26 -7.57 -6.34
C ASP A 90 -4.71 -7.09 -6.24
N PHE A 91 -5.69 -7.99 -6.36
CA PHE A 91 -7.12 -7.68 -6.20
C PHE A 91 -7.75 -8.52 -5.09
N THR A 92 -7.83 -9.85 -5.25
CA THR A 92 -8.67 -10.70 -4.39
C THR A 92 -8.23 -10.64 -2.93
N TYR A 93 -6.97 -10.86 -2.62
CA TYR A 93 -6.48 -10.84 -1.23
C TYR A 93 -6.65 -9.46 -0.57
N GLN A 94 -6.40 -8.38 -1.30
CA GLN A 94 -6.57 -7.04 -0.76
C GLN A 94 -8.04 -6.71 -0.47
N TYR A 95 -8.93 -7.09 -1.38
CA TYR A 95 -10.36 -6.84 -1.23
C TYR A 95 -10.96 -7.65 -0.08
N GLU A 96 -10.68 -8.96 -0.02
CA GLU A 96 -11.18 -9.81 1.06
C GLU A 96 -10.62 -9.39 2.42
N PHE A 97 -9.34 -9.00 2.47
CA PHE A 97 -8.74 -8.47 3.70
C PHE A 97 -9.39 -7.15 4.14
N ALA A 98 -9.69 -6.26 3.21
CA ALA A 98 -10.42 -5.02 3.49
C ALA A 98 -11.83 -5.28 4.04
N LYS A 99 -12.55 -6.25 3.49
CA LYS A 99 -13.87 -6.67 4.02
C LYS A 99 -13.78 -7.17 5.45
N MET A 100 -12.81 -8.05 5.74
CA MET A 100 -12.59 -8.56 7.10
C MET A 100 -12.25 -7.43 8.08
N ALA A 101 -11.41 -6.48 7.67
CA ALA A 101 -11.07 -5.33 8.49
C ALA A 101 -12.29 -4.46 8.78
N LEU A 102 -13.12 -4.18 7.77
CA LEU A 102 -14.36 -3.44 7.93
C LEU A 102 -15.34 -4.14 8.87
N ASP A 103 -15.55 -5.45 8.70
CA ASP A 103 -16.40 -6.28 9.55
C ASP A 103 -15.95 -6.26 11.02
N ASN A 104 -14.64 -6.12 11.26
CA ASN A 104 -14.05 -6.04 12.59
C ASN A 104 -13.97 -4.60 13.14
N GLY A 105 -14.59 -3.63 12.46
CA GLY A 105 -14.69 -2.26 12.94
C GLY A 105 -13.50 -1.36 12.64
N VAL A 106 -12.59 -1.78 11.75
CA VAL A 106 -11.54 -0.88 11.23
C VAL A 106 -12.20 0.25 10.45
N ASN A 107 -11.92 1.50 10.82
CA ASN A 107 -12.61 2.65 10.26
C ASN A 107 -11.86 3.35 9.12
N HIS A 108 -10.55 3.15 9.03
CA HIS A 108 -9.70 3.85 8.06
C HIS A 108 -8.98 2.85 7.14
N TYR A 109 -9.05 3.10 5.84
CA TYR A 109 -8.40 2.28 4.81
C TYR A 109 -7.49 3.14 3.94
N ALA A 110 -6.23 2.73 3.79
CA ALA A 110 -5.21 3.40 2.98
C ALA A 110 -4.69 2.43 1.91
N LEU A 111 -5.01 2.68 0.63
CA LEU A 111 -4.67 1.83 -0.50
C LEU A 111 -3.53 2.42 -1.34
N VAL A 112 -2.47 1.65 -1.55
CA VAL A 112 -1.47 1.94 -2.59
C VAL A 112 -1.94 1.37 -3.91
N SER A 113 -2.36 2.27 -4.80
CA SER A 113 -2.74 1.98 -6.18
C SER A 113 -1.60 2.35 -7.16
N SER A 114 -1.91 2.84 -8.33
CA SER A 114 -0.95 3.25 -9.35
C SER A 114 -1.46 4.47 -10.12
N TYR A 115 -0.57 5.37 -10.51
CA TYR A 115 -0.93 6.41 -11.47
C TYR A 115 -1.43 5.77 -12.77
N GLY A 116 -2.51 6.32 -13.33
CA GLY A 116 -3.18 5.76 -14.50
C GLY A 116 -4.07 4.53 -14.24
N ALA A 117 -4.23 4.08 -12.98
CA ALA A 117 -5.18 3.02 -12.66
C ALA A 117 -6.60 3.43 -13.05
N ASP A 118 -7.28 2.60 -13.86
CA ASP A 118 -8.61 2.81 -14.39
C ASP A 118 -9.23 1.46 -14.77
N GLN A 119 -10.46 1.19 -14.30
CA GLN A 119 -11.15 -0.09 -14.58
C GLN A 119 -11.49 -0.30 -16.07
N THR A 120 -11.47 0.76 -16.87
CA THR A 120 -11.70 0.72 -18.33
C THR A 120 -10.42 0.58 -19.14
N SER A 121 -9.25 0.62 -18.49
CA SER A 121 -7.94 0.54 -19.15
C SER A 121 -7.78 -0.73 -19.99
N LEU A 122 -7.15 -0.61 -21.14
CA LEU A 122 -6.75 -1.74 -21.99
C LEU A 122 -5.56 -2.51 -21.40
N PHE A 123 -4.77 -1.89 -20.52
CA PHE A 123 -3.63 -2.52 -19.87
C PHE A 123 -4.07 -3.31 -18.63
N PHE A 124 -3.84 -4.61 -18.63
CA PHE A 124 -4.26 -5.53 -17.57
C PHE A 124 -3.97 -5.01 -16.15
N TYR A 125 -2.74 -4.56 -15.90
CA TYR A 125 -2.35 -4.08 -14.58
C TYR A 125 -3.14 -2.84 -14.14
N LEU A 126 -3.27 -1.84 -15.00
CA LEU A 126 -4.00 -0.60 -14.70
C LEU A 126 -5.51 -0.86 -14.55
N LYS A 127 -6.06 -1.75 -15.38
CA LYS A 127 -7.45 -2.20 -15.28
C LYS A 127 -7.72 -2.88 -13.93
N MET A 128 -6.85 -3.81 -13.53
CA MET A 128 -6.97 -4.53 -12.26
C MET A 128 -6.87 -3.59 -11.06
N LYS A 129 -5.91 -2.65 -11.05
CA LYS A 129 -5.78 -1.65 -9.99
C LYS A 129 -7.00 -0.73 -9.93
N GLY A 130 -7.50 -0.26 -11.08
CA GLY A 130 -8.72 0.53 -11.16
C GLY A 130 -9.95 -0.23 -10.66
N ALA A 131 -10.08 -1.50 -11.00
CA ALA A 131 -11.16 -2.35 -10.51
C ALA A 131 -11.11 -2.51 -8.97
N LEU A 132 -9.90 -2.66 -8.38
CA LEU A 132 -9.75 -2.69 -6.93
C LEU A 132 -10.16 -1.36 -6.30
N GLU A 133 -9.74 -0.21 -6.86
CA GLU A 133 -10.15 1.10 -6.37
C GLU A 133 -11.67 1.23 -6.29
N GLU A 134 -12.37 0.85 -7.37
CA GLU A 134 -13.83 0.93 -7.44
C GLU A 134 -14.52 -0.04 -6.47
N ALA A 135 -13.96 -1.25 -6.29
CA ALA A 135 -14.47 -2.20 -5.32
C ALA A 135 -14.32 -1.70 -3.87
N ILE A 136 -13.16 -1.10 -3.53
CA ILE A 136 -12.89 -0.53 -2.21
C ILE A 136 -13.76 0.70 -1.92
N LYS A 137 -14.00 1.58 -2.90
CA LYS A 137 -14.89 2.75 -2.73
C LYS A 137 -16.32 2.38 -2.34
N LYS A 138 -16.77 1.16 -2.66
CA LYS A 138 -18.10 0.64 -2.27
C LYS A 138 -18.15 0.11 -0.84
N LEU A 139 -17.01 -0.09 -0.19
CA LEU A 139 -16.94 -0.47 1.21
C LEU A 139 -17.19 0.76 2.11
N THR A 140 -17.89 0.54 3.23
CA THR A 140 -18.40 1.62 4.10
C THR A 140 -17.40 2.06 5.16
N PHE A 141 -16.09 2.06 4.87
CA PHE A 141 -15.11 2.66 5.77
C PHE A 141 -15.41 4.14 6.02
N GLN A 142 -15.18 4.63 7.22
CA GLN A 142 -15.37 6.06 7.52
C GLN A 142 -14.40 6.94 6.72
N SER A 143 -13.20 6.42 6.43
CA SER A 143 -12.18 7.08 5.63
C SER A 143 -11.52 6.09 4.67
N ILE A 144 -11.44 6.46 3.39
CA ILE A 144 -10.71 5.74 2.36
C ILE A 144 -9.73 6.71 1.72
N CYS A 145 -8.42 6.43 1.83
CA CYS A 145 -7.38 7.16 1.12
C CYS A 145 -6.76 6.27 0.04
N ILE A 146 -6.86 6.67 -1.22
CA ILE A 146 -6.27 5.96 -2.37
C ILE A 146 -5.08 6.76 -2.87
N TYR A 147 -3.90 6.17 -2.80
CA TYR A 147 -2.65 6.78 -3.27
C TYR A 147 -2.32 6.24 -4.66
N LYS A 148 -2.21 7.13 -5.63
CA LYS A 148 -1.87 6.81 -7.04
C LYS A 148 -0.44 7.31 -7.34
N PRO A 149 0.60 6.68 -6.76
CA PRO A 149 1.98 7.11 -6.98
C PRO A 149 2.41 6.86 -8.44
N PRO A 150 3.38 7.65 -8.95
CA PRO A 150 4.09 7.34 -10.18
C PRO A 150 5.04 6.15 -9.95
N SER A 151 6.04 5.99 -10.81
CA SER A 151 7.11 5.01 -10.53
C SER A 151 7.76 5.29 -9.18
N LEU A 152 7.92 4.23 -8.36
CA LEU A 152 8.48 4.34 -7.01
C LEU A 152 9.97 4.01 -7.00
N ILE A 153 10.76 4.86 -6.34
CA ILE A 153 12.16 4.58 -6.02
C ILE A 153 12.18 3.75 -4.74
N ARG A 154 12.61 2.50 -4.88
CA ARG A 154 12.73 1.53 -3.78
C ARG A 154 14.03 1.71 -3.02
N GLN A 155 14.12 1.08 -1.85
CA GLN A 155 15.37 0.95 -1.10
C GLN A 155 16.44 0.25 -1.96
N PRO A 156 17.74 0.58 -1.77
CA PRO A 156 18.84 0.07 -2.61
C PRO A 156 18.92 -1.46 -2.68
N ASP A 157 18.61 -2.15 -1.59
CA ASP A 157 18.59 -3.62 -1.47
C ASP A 157 17.41 -4.28 -2.21
N LEU A 158 16.33 -3.52 -2.47
CA LEU A 158 15.16 -3.97 -3.20
C LEU A 158 15.13 -3.50 -4.67
N LEU A 159 16.14 -2.76 -5.14
CA LEU A 159 16.25 -2.28 -6.50
C LEU A 159 16.61 -3.43 -7.47
N ARG A 160 15.77 -3.64 -8.48
CA ARG A 160 16.05 -4.54 -9.58
C ARG A 160 17.09 -3.92 -10.52
N PRO A 161 18.00 -4.71 -11.14
CA PRO A 161 19.06 -4.18 -12.04
C PRO A 161 18.52 -3.29 -13.18
N ALA A 162 17.38 -3.66 -13.76
CA ALA A 162 16.72 -2.87 -14.81
C ALA A 162 16.17 -1.53 -14.31
N GLU A 163 15.72 -1.45 -13.06
CA GLU A 163 15.19 -0.23 -12.44
C GLU A 163 16.28 0.82 -12.22
N LYS A 164 17.51 0.39 -11.88
CA LYS A 164 18.65 1.32 -11.72
C LYS A 164 18.95 2.11 -13.00
N ARG A 165 18.91 1.41 -14.16
CA ARG A 165 19.12 2.03 -15.47
C ARG A 165 17.96 2.94 -15.88
N ALA A 166 16.74 2.52 -15.64
CA ALA A 166 15.53 3.31 -15.94
C ALA A 166 15.47 4.58 -15.11
N ILE A 167 15.74 4.52 -13.81
CA ILE A 167 15.78 5.69 -12.90
C ILE A 167 16.84 6.69 -13.35
N TRP A 168 18.04 6.23 -13.74
CA TRP A 168 19.10 7.09 -14.25
C TRP A 168 18.68 7.83 -15.54
N LEU A 169 18.05 7.09 -16.49
CA LEU A 169 17.58 7.66 -17.75
C LEU A 169 16.43 8.65 -17.52
N MET A 170 15.48 8.33 -16.66
CA MET A 170 14.34 9.21 -16.32
C MET A 170 14.78 10.49 -15.62
N LYS A 171 15.75 10.43 -14.69
CA LYS A 171 16.34 11.63 -14.08
C LYS A 171 17.01 12.56 -15.10
N LYS A 172 17.51 12.02 -16.20
CA LYS A 172 18.12 12.80 -17.27
C LYS A 172 17.10 13.44 -18.19
N LEU A 173 15.93 12.80 -18.36
CA LEU A 173 14.83 13.25 -19.21
C LEU A 173 13.82 14.16 -18.47
N SER A 174 13.73 14.10 -17.15
CA SER A 174 12.79 14.89 -16.32
C SER A 174 13.05 16.40 -16.28
N ARG A 175 14.12 16.87 -16.94
CA ARG A 175 14.35 18.31 -17.17
C ARG A 175 13.37 18.97 -18.14
N ILE A 176 12.50 18.19 -18.81
CA ILE A 176 11.46 18.70 -19.71
C ILE A 176 10.18 18.87 -18.89
N SER A 177 9.67 20.08 -18.80
CA SER A 177 8.56 20.53 -17.93
C SER A 177 7.27 19.67 -17.99
N PHE A 178 7.01 18.98 -19.10
CA PHE A 178 5.84 18.13 -19.29
C PHE A 178 5.93 16.78 -18.52
N LEU A 179 7.15 16.34 -18.11
CA LEU A 179 7.39 15.08 -17.42
C LEU A 179 7.47 15.21 -15.88
N GLN A 180 7.33 16.41 -15.33
CA GLN A 180 7.40 16.64 -13.88
C GLN A 180 6.32 15.91 -13.07
N SER A 181 5.15 15.62 -13.67
CA SER A 181 4.09 14.85 -13.01
C SER A 181 4.39 13.34 -12.92
N GLN A 182 5.46 12.87 -13.54
CA GLN A 182 5.92 11.47 -13.56
C GLN A 182 7.28 11.29 -12.90
N GLU A 183 7.77 12.29 -12.17
CA GLU A 183 9.01 12.12 -11.40
C GLU A 183 8.88 10.94 -10.43
N PRO A 184 9.86 10.02 -10.42
CA PRO A 184 9.83 8.90 -9.51
C PRO A 184 9.78 9.37 -8.05
N LEU A 185 8.79 8.88 -7.31
CA LEU A 185 8.60 9.20 -5.90
C LEU A 185 9.32 8.19 -5.01
N SER A 186 9.95 8.65 -3.92
CA SER A 186 10.54 7.72 -2.95
C SER A 186 9.44 6.98 -2.17
N VAL A 187 9.67 5.71 -1.86
CA VAL A 187 8.77 4.95 -0.98
C VAL A 187 8.67 5.55 0.42
N ALA A 188 9.72 6.24 0.87
CA ALA A 188 9.73 6.94 2.15
C ALA A 188 8.74 8.10 2.17
N THR A 189 8.72 8.95 1.13
CA THR A 189 7.77 10.05 0.99
C THR A 189 6.32 9.53 0.90
N LEU A 190 6.10 8.43 0.18
CA LEU A 190 4.77 7.81 0.12
C LEU A 190 4.33 7.32 1.50
N ALA A 191 5.19 6.61 2.22
CA ALA A 191 4.89 6.11 3.57
C ALA A 191 4.59 7.24 4.55
N GLU A 192 5.41 8.31 4.56
CA GLU A 192 5.20 9.51 5.36
C GLU A 192 3.82 10.13 5.09
N LYS A 193 3.46 10.29 3.81
CA LYS A 193 2.16 10.83 3.41
C LYS A 193 0.99 9.94 3.85
N MET A 194 1.15 8.61 3.73
CA MET A 194 0.14 7.65 4.18
C MET A 194 -0.11 7.76 5.68
N ILE A 195 0.94 7.85 6.48
CA ILE A 195 0.86 8.02 7.93
C ILE A 195 0.22 9.36 8.29
N ALA A 196 0.67 10.45 7.67
CA ALA A 196 0.14 11.79 7.93
C ALA A 196 -1.37 11.91 7.64
N GLU A 197 -1.86 11.30 6.55
CA GLU A 197 -3.29 11.31 6.24
C GLU A 197 -4.09 10.41 7.20
N ALA A 198 -3.54 9.26 7.61
CA ALA A 198 -4.19 8.38 8.57
C ALA A 198 -4.38 9.05 9.96
N VAL A 199 -3.39 9.82 10.42
CA VAL A 199 -3.46 10.53 11.71
C VAL A 199 -4.47 11.68 11.69
N LYS A 200 -4.77 12.26 10.51
CA LYS A 200 -5.74 13.37 10.38
C LYS A 200 -7.20 12.95 10.59
N HIS A 201 -7.50 11.67 10.53
CA HIS A 201 -8.86 11.11 10.66
C HIS A 201 -9.91 11.80 9.77
N THR A 202 -9.54 12.21 8.55
CA THR A 202 -10.49 12.82 7.62
C THR A 202 -11.50 11.77 7.13
N ARG A 203 -12.80 12.13 7.16
CA ARG A 203 -13.87 11.25 6.68
C ARG A 203 -14.04 11.32 5.17
N GLY A 204 -14.59 10.26 4.59
CA GLY A 204 -14.93 10.18 3.17
C GLY A 204 -13.80 9.58 2.33
N ILE A 205 -13.93 9.71 1.00
CA ILE A 205 -12.99 9.13 0.04
C ILE A 205 -12.06 10.23 -0.47
N LYS A 206 -10.76 9.99 -0.35
CA LYS A 206 -9.71 10.89 -0.83
C LYS A 206 -8.80 10.13 -1.81
N VAL A 207 -8.62 10.69 -3.01
CA VAL A 207 -7.67 10.16 -4.00
C VAL A 207 -6.50 11.12 -4.13
N LEU A 208 -5.29 10.64 -3.86
CA LEU A 208 -4.07 11.43 -3.92
C LEU A 208 -3.28 11.07 -5.18
N LEU A 209 -3.15 12.05 -6.07
CA LEU A 209 -2.34 11.97 -7.28
C LEU A 209 -0.87 12.29 -6.98
N PRO A 210 0.09 12.03 -7.90
CA PRO A 210 1.52 12.20 -7.66
C PRO A 210 1.91 13.53 -7.02
N LYS A 211 1.38 14.65 -7.53
CA LYS A 211 1.65 15.99 -6.99
C LYS A 211 1.17 16.15 -5.54
N SER A 212 -0.01 15.60 -5.23
CA SER A 212 -0.58 15.67 -3.87
C SER A 212 0.14 14.75 -2.88
N ILE A 213 0.77 13.67 -3.36
CA ILE A 213 1.59 12.78 -2.54
C ILE A 213 2.94 13.45 -2.25
N ALA A 214 3.55 14.10 -3.23
CA ALA A 214 4.84 14.77 -3.11
C ALA A 214 4.78 16.09 -2.32
N ALA A 215 3.60 16.72 -2.22
CA ALA A 215 3.41 17.93 -1.43
C ALA A 215 3.56 17.65 0.08
N ARG A 216 4.43 18.41 0.74
CA ARG A 216 4.63 18.37 2.20
C ARG A 216 3.45 18.95 2.98
#